data_f442c11caab4706dc11a6e36037f6563
#
_entry.id   f442c11caab4706dc11a6e36037f6563
#
_cell.length_a   1.000
_cell.length_b   1.000
_cell.length_c   1.000
_cell.angle_alpha   90.00
_cell.angle_beta   90.00
_cell.angle_gamma   90.00
#
_symmetry.space_group_name_H-M   'P 1'
#
loop_
_entity.id
_entity.type
_entity.pdbx_description
1 polymer ?
#
loop_
_entity_poly.entity_id
_entity_poly.type
_entity_poly.pdbx_seq_one_letter_code
_entity_poly.pdbx_strand_id
1 'polypeptide(L)'
;MAYDFDLFVIGAGSGGVRAARFAAGYGARVAVAESRYLGGTCVNVGCVPKKLLVYGAHYAEDIHEANGYGWTIDGARFDWASLIANKDREIQRLNGIYKNLLTDSGVTLLQAHARLVDPHTVEVDGKHYSAEHILIATGGWPFVPDIPGREHAITSNEAFYLDELPRRVLVVGGGYIAVEFASIFHGCGADTTLLYRGELFLRGFDGSLRDHLKDELIKKGLDLQFNADITRIDRQADGTLLATLEDGRTLEADCIFYATGRRPMLDGL
;
A
#
# COMPACT_ATOMS: atom_id res chain seq x y z
N MET A 1 1.50 -38.59 -18.01
CA MET A 1 0.23 -37.91 -18.38
C MET A 1 0.59 -36.46 -18.73
N ALA A 2 -0.06 -35.87 -19.72
CA ALA A 2 0.16 -34.49 -20.04
C ALA A 2 -0.55 -33.59 -18.99
N TYR A 3 0.13 -32.59 -18.42
CA TYR A 3 -0.47 -31.60 -17.55
C TYR A 3 -1.45 -30.71 -18.32
N ASP A 4 -2.42 -30.11 -17.62
CA ASP A 4 -3.32 -29.10 -18.21
C ASP A 4 -2.54 -27.86 -18.62
N PHE A 5 -1.56 -27.45 -17.80
CA PHE A 5 -0.69 -26.30 -18.02
C PHE A 5 0.80 -26.64 -17.86
N ASP A 6 1.65 -25.93 -18.57
CA ASP A 6 3.08 -26.00 -18.38
C ASP A 6 3.50 -25.15 -17.18
N LEU A 7 2.77 -24.01 -16.96
CA LEU A 7 2.95 -23.15 -15.79
C LEU A 7 1.59 -22.70 -15.23
N PHE A 8 1.40 -22.91 -13.93
CA PHE A 8 0.29 -22.30 -13.18
C PHE A 8 0.82 -21.25 -12.21
N VAL A 9 0.30 -20.02 -12.29
CA VAL A 9 0.74 -18.89 -11.45
C VAL A 9 -0.36 -18.56 -10.44
N ILE A 10 -0.02 -18.54 -9.16
CA ILE A 10 -0.93 -18.13 -8.08
C ILE A 10 -0.61 -16.67 -7.72
N GLY A 11 -1.48 -15.75 -8.13
CA GLY A 11 -1.37 -14.32 -7.96
C GLY A 11 -1.02 -13.56 -9.24
N ALA A 12 -1.82 -12.54 -9.57
CA ALA A 12 -1.65 -11.67 -10.71
C ALA A 12 -1.11 -10.27 -10.31
N GLY A 13 -0.19 -10.25 -9.36
CA GLY A 13 0.62 -9.07 -9.05
C GLY A 13 1.76 -8.89 -10.05
N SER A 14 2.67 -7.94 -9.77
CA SER A 14 3.80 -7.59 -10.68
C SER A 14 4.64 -8.80 -11.10
N GLY A 15 4.96 -9.70 -10.16
CA GLY A 15 5.73 -10.91 -10.43
C GLY A 15 4.96 -11.92 -11.27
N GLY A 16 3.71 -12.22 -10.86
CA GLY A 16 2.87 -13.21 -11.53
C GLY A 16 2.50 -12.82 -12.95
N VAL A 17 2.05 -11.58 -13.17
CA VAL A 17 1.72 -11.08 -14.52
C VAL A 17 2.93 -11.13 -15.44
N ARG A 18 4.11 -10.70 -14.95
CA ARG A 18 5.33 -10.75 -15.75
C ARG A 18 5.70 -12.19 -16.12
N ALA A 19 5.75 -13.08 -15.14
CA ALA A 19 6.11 -14.48 -15.35
C ALA A 19 5.15 -15.17 -16.33
N ALA A 20 3.85 -15.01 -16.13
CA ALA A 20 2.82 -15.62 -16.98
C ALA A 20 2.93 -15.17 -18.44
N ARG A 21 3.03 -13.86 -18.67
CA ARG A 21 3.13 -13.30 -20.03
C ARG A 21 4.39 -13.75 -20.76
N PHE A 22 5.53 -13.74 -20.07
CA PHE A 22 6.79 -14.17 -20.68
C PHE A 22 6.76 -15.66 -21.02
N ALA A 23 6.29 -16.51 -20.09
CA ALA A 23 6.17 -17.94 -20.35
C ALA A 23 5.23 -18.23 -21.54
N ALA A 24 4.06 -17.58 -21.59
CA ALA A 24 3.12 -17.71 -22.70
C ALA A 24 3.73 -17.22 -24.02
N GLY A 25 4.50 -16.11 -23.99
CA GLY A 25 5.21 -15.59 -25.16
C GLY A 25 6.29 -16.54 -25.72
N TYR A 26 6.78 -17.47 -24.92
CA TYR A 26 7.66 -18.56 -25.34
C TYR A 26 6.89 -19.85 -25.72
N GLY A 27 5.57 -19.81 -25.76
CA GLY A 27 4.74 -20.91 -26.23
C GLY A 27 4.26 -21.86 -25.12
N ALA A 28 4.48 -21.54 -23.83
CA ALA A 28 3.94 -22.32 -22.72
C ALA A 28 2.42 -22.12 -22.58
N ARG A 29 1.73 -23.20 -22.21
CA ARG A 29 0.33 -23.15 -21.77
C ARG A 29 0.29 -22.64 -20.33
N VAL A 30 -0.24 -21.43 -20.11
CA VAL A 30 -0.17 -20.77 -18.81
C VAL A 30 -1.56 -20.45 -18.27
N ALA A 31 -1.77 -20.74 -16.98
CA ALA A 31 -2.89 -20.23 -16.20
C ALA A 31 -2.41 -19.29 -15.09
N VAL A 32 -3.24 -18.30 -14.76
CA VAL A 32 -3.06 -17.40 -13.61
C VAL A 32 -4.34 -17.38 -12.81
N ALA A 33 -4.26 -17.58 -11.49
CA ALA A 33 -5.37 -17.36 -10.57
C ALA A 33 -5.13 -16.09 -9.75
N GLU A 34 -6.17 -15.24 -9.63
CA GLU A 34 -6.14 -14.00 -8.83
C GLU A 34 -7.47 -13.83 -8.11
N SER A 35 -7.42 -13.69 -6.78
CA SER A 35 -8.61 -13.63 -5.94
C SER A 35 -9.04 -12.21 -5.57
N ARG A 36 -8.18 -11.21 -5.78
CA ARG A 36 -8.44 -9.85 -5.30
C ARG A 36 -8.55 -8.85 -6.44
N TYR A 37 -7.43 -8.50 -7.06
CA TYR A 37 -7.40 -7.53 -8.15
C TYR A 37 -6.15 -7.69 -9.03
N LEU A 38 -6.32 -7.51 -10.32
CA LEU A 38 -5.25 -7.60 -11.30
C LEU A 38 -4.24 -6.45 -11.14
N GLY A 39 -2.95 -6.78 -11.34
CA GLY A 39 -1.84 -5.85 -11.12
C GLY A 39 -1.32 -5.84 -9.67
N GLY A 40 -2.04 -6.50 -8.74
CA GLY A 40 -1.63 -6.72 -7.35
C GLY A 40 -1.42 -5.42 -6.55
N THR A 41 -0.59 -5.51 -5.51
CA THR A 41 -0.32 -4.39 -4.59
C THR A 41 0.14 -3.13 -5.32
N CYS A 42 1.08 -3.23 -6.25
CA CYS A 42 1.67 -2.05 -6.88
C CYS A 42 0.63 -1.19 -7.61
N VAL A 43 -0.28 -1.81 -8.35
CA VAL A 43 -1.31 -1.10 -9.10
C VAL A 43 -2.45 -0.59 -8.21
N ASN A 44 -2.87 -1.38 -7.22
CA ASN A 44 -4.12 -1.13 -6.50
C ASN A 44 -3.95 -0.44 -5.14
N VAL A 45 -2.96 -0.85 -4.35
CA VAL A 45 -2.72 -0.36 -2.98
C VAL A 45 -1.23 -0.15 -2.71
N GLY A 46 -0.51 0.41 -3.67
CA GLY A 46 0.93 0.60 -3.59
C GLY A 46 1.44 1.72 -4.49
N CYS A 47 2.34 1.38 -5.42
CA CYS A 47 3.13 2.34 -6.20
C CYS A 47 2.29 3.37 -6.94
N VAL A 48 1.26 2.92 -7.66
CA VAL A 48 0.47 3.81 -8.52
C VAL A 48 -0.41 4.75 -7.71
N PRO A 49 -1.32 4.26 -6.84
CA PRO A 49 -2.16 5.17 -6.07
C PRO A 49 -1.34 6.06 -5.13
N LYS A 50 -0.26 5.55 -4.53
CA LYS A 50 0.64 6.35 -3.71
C LYS A 50 1.20 7.55 -4.48
N LYS A 51 1.68 7.32 -5.72
CA LYS A 51 2.23 8.38 -6.54
C LYS A 51 1.20 9.47 -6.90
N LEU A 52 -0.05 9.06 -7.17
CA LEU A 52 -1.14 10.00 -7.41
C LEU A 52 -1.44 10.86 -6.17
N LEU A 53 -1.44 10.24 -4.97
CA LEU A 53 -1.62 10.97 -3.72
C LEU A 53 -0.44 11.91 -3.43
N VAL A 54 0.80 11.49 -3.69
CA VAL A 54 2.00 12.35 -3.55
C VAL A 54 1.89 13.58 -4.46
N TYR A 55 1.45 13.42 -5.70
CA TYR A 55 1.25 14.56 -6.59
C TYR A 55 0.17 15.51 -6.06
N GLY A 56 -0.95 14.95 -5.54
CA GLY A 56 -1.99 15.75 -4.90
C GLY A 56 -1.46 16.58 -3.72
N ALA A 57 -0.66 15.95 -2.86
CA ALA A 57 -0.02 16.62 -1.72
C ALA A 57 0.99 17.70 -2.15
N HIS A 58 1.75 17.45 -3.23
CA HIS A 58 2.75 18.40 -3.72
C HIS A 58 2.14 19.70 -4.28
N TYR A 59 0.94 19.64 -4.88
CA TYR A 59 0.25 20.85 -5.32
C TYR A 59 0.02 21.88 -4.21
N ALA A 60 -0.10 21.47 -2.95
CA ALA A 60 -0.22 22.41 -1.84
C ALA A 60 1.04 23.27 -1.68
N GLU A 61 2.23 22.71 -1.88
CA GLU A 61 3.51 23.40 -1.86
C GLU A 61 3.63 24.35 -3.07
N ASP A 62 3.36 23.84 -4.28
CA ASP A 62 3.41 24.62 -5.51
C ASP A 62 2.50 25.86 -5.45
N ILE A 63 1.28 25.70 -4.91
CA ILE A 63 0.33 26.80 -4.74
C ILE A 63 0.85 27.83 -3.72
N HIS A 64 1.45 27.37 -2.62
CA HIS A 64 2.03 28.23 -1.60
C HIS A 64 3.22 29.06 -2.15
N GLU A 65 4.07 28.42 -2.95
CA GLU A 65 5.27 29.04 -3.51
C GLU A 65 5.02 29.88 -4.76
N ALA A 66 3.86 29.74 -5.40
CA ALA A 66 3.51 30.35 -6.67
C ALA A 66 3.69 31.89 -6.68
N ASN A 67 3.44 32.55 -5.54
CA ASN A 67 3.63 34.02 -5.40
C ASN A 67 5.08 34.45 -5.63
N GLY A 68 6.07 33.65 -5.24
CA GLY A 68 7.49 33.92 -5.47
C GLY A 68 7.86 33.94 -6.97
N TYR A 69 7.01 33.36 -7.81
CA TYR A 69 7.17 33.29 -9.27
C TYR A 69 6.17 34.19 -10.02
N GLY A 70 5.50 35.12 -9.32
CA GLY A 70 4.57 36.08 -9.93
C GLY A 70 3.17 35.58 -10.19
N TRP A 71 2.79 34.38 -9.69
CA TRP A 71 1.43 33.89 -9.77
C TRP A 71 0.61 34.30 -8.54
N THR A 72 -0.58 34.80 -8.76
CA THR A 72 -1.55 35.03 -7.68
C THR A 72 -2.63 33.98 -7.78
N ILE A 73 -2.75 33.13 -6.75
CA ILE A 73 -3.76 32.05 -6.69
C ILE A 73 -4.66 32.35 -5.50
N ASP A 74 -5.89 32.77 -5.79
CA ASP A 74 -6.88 33.08 -4.77
C ASP A 74 -7.84 31.89 -4.58
N GLY A 75 -8.13 31.55 -3.33
CA GLY A 75 -9.19 30.61 -2.99
C GLY A 75 -8.93 29.16 -3.36
N ALA A 76 -7.67 28.74 -3.43
CA ALA A 76 -7.32 27.33 -3.61
C ALA A 76 -7.96 26.48 -2.50
N ARG A 77 -8.62 25.38 -2.89
CA ARG A 77 -9.27 24.44 -1.97
C ARG A 77 -8.88 23.02 -2.35
N PHE A 78 -8.55 22.22 -1.37
CA PHE A 78 -8.29 20.81 -1.53
C PHE A 78 -9.56 20.00 -1.20
N ASP A 79 -9.89 19.01 -2.04
CA ASP A 79 -10.97 18.08 -1.83
C ASP A 79 -10.46 16.65 -1.95
N TRP A 80 -10.34 15.98 -0.79
CA TRP A 80 -9.87 14.60 -0.67
C TRP A 80 -10.73 13.63 -1.47
N ALA A 81 -12.06 13.75 -1.38
CA ALA A 81 -12.98 12.85 -2.05
C ALA A 81 -12.79 12.88 -3.60
N SER A 82 -12.57 14.07 -4.15
CA SER A 82 -12.24 14.22 -5.58
C SER A 82 -10.91 13.55 -5.96
N LEU A 83 -9.87 13.69 -5.12
CA LEU A 83 -8.59 13.03 -5.35
C LEU A 83 -8.74 11.51 -5.33
N ILE A 84 -9.44 10.96 -4.34
CA ILE A 84 -9.69 9.52 -4.23
C ILE A 84 -10.51 9.02 -5.42
N ALA A 85 -11.58 9.69 -5.80
CA ALA A 85 -12.40 9.30 -6.95
C ALA A 85 -11.61 9.31 -8.28
N ASN A 86 -10.73 10.29 -8.47
CA ASN A 86 -9.85 10.37 -9.65
C ASN A 86 -8.83 9.22 -9.65
N LYS A 87 -8.21 8.95 -8.51
CA LYS A 87 -7.32 7.82 -8.31
C LYS A 87 -8.03 6.50 -8.63
N ASP A 88 -9.25 6.28 -8.13
CA ASP A 88 -10.00 5.04 -8.34
C ASP A 88 -10.32 4.81 -9.81
N ARG A 89 -10.70 5.85 -10.56
CA ARG A 89 -10.90 5.74 -12.02
C ARG A 89 -9.65 5.28 -12.75
N GLU A 90 -8.49 5.83 -12.37
CA GLU A 90 -7.22 5.42 -12.98
C GLU A 90 -6.86 3.97 -12.63
N ILE A 91 -7.05 3.55 -11.39
CA ILE A 91 -6.80 2.15 -10.98
C ILE A 91 -7.72 1.18 -11.74
N GLN A 92 -9.02 1.50 -11.88
CA GLN A 92 -9.94 0.69 -12.67
C GLN A 92 -9.51 0.57 -14.13
N ARG A 93 -9.08 1.68 -14.75
CA ARG A 93 -8.54 1.68 -16.11
C ARG A 93 -7.33 0.74 -16.23
N LEU A 94 -6.42 0.80 -15.25
CA LEU A 94 -5.23 -0.06 -15.21
C LEU A 94 -5.59 -1.53 -15.00
N ASN A 95 -6.56 -1.86 -14.16
CA ASN A 95 -7.01 -3.24 -13.99
C ASN A 95 -7.50 -3.84 -15.33
N GLY A 96 -8.22 -3.04 -16.14
CA GLY A 96 -8.61 -3.43 -17.50
C GLY A 96 -7.40 -3.71 -18.41
N ILE A 97 -6.38 -2.85 -18.35
CA ILE A 97 -5.12 -3.06 -19.11
C ILE A 97 -4.43 -4.35 -18.66
N TYR A 98 -4.32 -4.60 -17.36
CA TYR A 98 -3.69 -5.82 -16.84
C TYR A 98 -4.45 -7.09 -17.25
N LYS A 99 -5.80 -7.02 -17.29
CA LYS A 99 -6.61 -8.11 -17.84
C LYS A 99 -6.25 -8.38 -19.30
N ASN A 100 -6.26 -7.34 -20.15
CA ASN A 100 -5.95 -7.47 -21.57
C ASN A 100 -4.51 -7.98 -21.79
N LEU A 101 -3.54 -7.49 -21.01
CA LEU A 101 -2.15 -7.96 -21.07
C LEU A 101 -2.02 -9.48 -20.85
N LEU A 102 -2.83 -10.07 -19.98
CA LEU A 102 -2.83 -11.52 -19.75
C LEU A 102 -3.58 -12.24 -20.88
N THR A 103 -4.79 -11.83 -21.19
CA THR A 103 -5.64 -12.52 -22.20
C THR A 103 -5.05 -12.43 -23.60
N ASP A 104 -4.53 -11.27 -24.01
CA ASP A 104 -3.90 -11.08 -25.34
C ASP A 104 -2.60 -11.89 -25.49
N SER A 105 -1.96 -12.25 -24.38
CA SER A 105 -0.81 -13.16 -24.37
C SER A 105 -1.20 -14.65 -24.37
N GLY A 106 -2.50 -14.97 -24.45
CA GLY A 106 -2.99 -16.37 -24.43
C GLY A 106 -3.01 -17.02 -23.05
N VAL A 107 -2.87 -16.24 -21.97
CA VAL A 107 -2.92 -16.75 -20.59
C VAL A 107 -4.36 -17.02 -20.17
N THR A 108 -4.63 -18.20 -19.62
CA THR A 108 -5.92 -18.54 -19.00
C THR A 108 -6.02 -17.82 -17.66
N LEU A 109 -6.94 -16.85 -17.55
CA LEU A 109 -7.15 -16.07 -16.33
C LEU A 109 -8.33 -16.63 -15.52
N LEU A 110 -8.07 -17.03 -14.28
CA LEU A 110 -9.03 -17.50 -13.29
C LEU A 110 -9.17 -16.47 -12.18
N GLN A 111 -10.31 -15.78 -12.12
CA GLN A 111 -10.56 -14.75 -11.10
C GLN A 111 -11.17 -15.38 -9.84
N ALA A 112 -10.36 -16.13 -9.11
CA ALA A 112 -10.75 -16.83 -7.90
C ALA A 112 -9.54 -17.17 -7.03
N HIS A 113 -9.81 -17.57 -5.78
CA HIS A 113 -8.78 -18.03 -4.87
C HIS A 113 -8.23 -19.39 -5.32
N ALA A 114 -6.92 -19.54 -5.29
CA ALA A 114 -6.22 -20.76 -5.63
C ALA A 114 -5.52 -21.34 -4.40
N ARG A 115 -5.58 -22.66 -4.26
CA ARG A 115 -4.96 -23.42 -3.18
C ARG A 115 -4.11 -24.55 -3.74
N LEU A 116 -2.94 -24.78 -3.17
CA LEU A 116 -2.11 -25.95 -3.48
C LEU A 116 -2.75 -27.22 -2.90
N VAL A 117 -2.90 -28.22 -3.73
CA VAL A 117 -3.34 -29.56 -3.31
C VAL A 117 -2.13 -30.49 -3.17
N ASP A 118 -1.23 -30.43 -4.14
CA ASP A 118 0.02 -31.17 -4.19
C ASP A 118 1.05 -30.41 -5.06
N PRO A 119 2.30 -30.90 -5.25
CA PRO A 119 3.34 -30.21 -6.03
C PRO A 119 2.97 -29.87 -7.48
N HIS A 120 1.94 -30.51 -8.03
CA HIS A 120 1.52 -30.36 -9.42
C HIS A 120 0.03 -30.06 -9.59
N THR A 121 -0.73 -29.89 -8.49
CA THR A 121 -2.18 -29.68 -8.56
C THR A 121 -2.58 -28.42 -7.78
N VAL A 122 -3.33 -27.54 -8.45
CA VAL A 122 -3.93 -26.34 -7.88
C VAL A 122 -5.45 -26.48 -7.93
N GLU A 123 -6.11 -26.20 -6.81
CA GLU A 123 -7.57 -26.09 -6.74
C GLU A 123 -7.98 -24.63 -6.88
N VAL A 124 -8.95 -24.36 -7.75
CA VAL A 124 -9.59 -23.05 -7.94
C VAL A 124 -11.10 -23.27 -8.03
N ASP A 125 -11.87 -22.70 -7.11
CA ASP A 125 -13.33 -22.85 -7.04
C ASP A 125 -13.80 -24.31 -7.09
N GLY A 126 -13.12 -25.21 -6.36
CA GLY A 126 -13.43 -26.62 -6.28
C GLY A 126 -13.04 -27.44 -7.53
N LYS A 127 -12.38 -26.83 -8.51
CA LYS A 127 -11.83 -27.52 -9.68
C LYS A 127 -10.33 -27.69 -9.53
N HIS A 128 -9.83 -28.86 -9.89
CA HIS A 128 -8.42 -29.17 -9.90
C HIS A 128 -7.83 -28.93 -11.29
N TYR A 129 -6.67 -28.29 -11.31
CA TYR A 129 -5.86 -28.04 -12.50
C TYR A 129 -4.46 -28.59 -12.27
N SER A 130 -3.97 -29.38 -13.21
CA SER A 130 -2.62 -29.94 -13.16
C SER A 130 -1.63 -29.05 -13.89
N ALA A 131 -0.43 -28.88 -13.32
CA ALA A 131 0.65 -28.09 -13.94
C ALA A 131 2.01 -28.74 -13.74
N GLU A 132 2.86 -28.65 -14.77
CA GLU A 132 4.25 -29.09 -14.67
C GLU A 132 5.02 -28.25 -13.65
N HIS A 133 4.78 -26.92 -13.65
CA HIS A 133 5.36 -25.98 -12.71
C HIS A 133 4.28 -25.11 -12.08
N ILE A 134 4.42 -24.84 -10.78
CA ILE A 134 3.56 -23.91 -10.05
C ILE A 134 4.41 -22.76 -9.51
N LEU A 135 4.04 -21.52 -9.85
CA LEU A 135 4.67 -20.32 -9.34
C LEU A 135 3.79 -19.66 -8.27
N ILE A 136 4.27 -19.63 -7.05
CA ILE A 136 3.64 -18.89 -5.95
C ILE A 136 4.07 -17.42 -6.05
N ALA A 137 3.13 -16.55 -6.40
CA ALA A 137 3.33 -15.11 -6.57
C ALA A 137 2.30 -14.27 -5.80
N THR A 138 1.91 -14.77 -4.61
CA THR A 138 0.85 -14.23 -3.74
C THR A 138 1.17 -12.87 -3.12
N GLY A 139 2.43 -12.42 -3.23
CA GLY A 139 2.87 -11.12 -2.74
C GLY A 139 3.00 -11.05 -1.22
N GLY A 140 2.82 -9.85 -0.67
CA GLY A 140 2.94 -9.61 0.75
C GLY A 140 1.75 -8.83 1.32
N TRP A 141 1.54 -8.98 2.61
CA TRP A 141 0.48 -8.32 3.37
C TRP A 141 1.07 -7.38 4.43
N PRO A 142 0.47 -6.20 4.68
CA PRO A 142 0.91 -5.32 5.77
C PRO A 142 0.90 -6.04 7.11
N PHE A 143 1.88 -5.72 7.95
CA PHE A 143 1.99 -6.26 9.29
C PHE A 143 1.70 -5.18 10.32
N VAL A 144 0.76 -5.46 11.23
CA VAL A 144 0.48 -4.67 12.44
C VAL A 144 0.89 -5.51 13.65
N PRO A 145 1.66 -4.95 14.60
CA PRO A 145 2.03 -5.65 15.82
C PRO A 145 0.82 -6.13 16.62
N ASP A 146 0.99 -7.19 17.40
CA ASP A 146 -0.05 -7.73 18.26
C ASP A 146 -0.11 -6.95 19.58
N ILE A 147 -0.78 -5.80 19.55
CA ILE A 147 -1.00 -4.93 20.70
C ILE A 147 -2.51 -4.78 20.96
N PRO A 148 -2.92 -4.52 22.20
CA PRO A 148 -4.32 -4.22 22.52
C PRO A 148 -4.84 -3.03 21.69
N GLY A 149 -6.00 -3.22 21.04
CA GLY A 149 -6.64 -2.18 20.22
C GLY A 149 -6.10 -2.06 18.79
N ARG A 150 -5.24 -3.00 18.33
CA ARG A 150 -4.69 -3.00 16.96
C ARG A 150 -5.76 -3.01 15.86
N GLU A 151 -6.94 -3.50 16.17
CA GLU A 151 -8.11 -3.54 15.26
C GLU A 151 -8.64 -2.15 14.90
N HIS A 152 -8.27 -1.11 15.65
CA HIS A 152 -8.60 0.28 15.37
C HIS A 152 -7.61 0.96 14.42
N ALA A 153 -6.49 0.32 14.16
CA ALA A 153 -5.49 0.83 13.23
C ALA A 153 -5.78 0.42 11.80
N ILE A 154 -5.31 1.24 10.87
CA ILE A 154 -5.35 0.95 9.44
C ILE A 154 -3.95 0.70 8.88
N THR A 155 -3.89 0.14 7.69
CA THR A 155 -2.67 -0.05 6.91
C THR A 155 -2.77 0.66 5.56
N SER A 156 -1.77 0.47 4.67
CA SER A 156 -1.84 0.96 3.30
C SER A 156 -3.01 0.36 2.49
N ASN A 157 -3.56 -0.79 2.90
CA ASN A 157 -4.72 -1.37 2.23
C ASN A 157 -5.98 -0.51 2.40
N GLU A 158 -6.18 0.07 3.58
CA GLU A 158 -7.34 0.90 3.91
C GLU A 158 -7.09 2.38 3.58
N ALA A 159 -5.85 2.86 3.76
CA ALA A 159 -5.52 4.27 3.59
C ALA A 159 -5.82 4.81 2.19
N PHE A 160 -5.73 3.97 1.15
CA PHE A 160 -6.07 4.37 -0.22
C PHE A 160 -7.58 4.51 -0.48
N TYR A 161 -8.43 4.12 0.47
CA TYR A 161 -9.89 4.12 0.35
C TYR A 161 -10.57 4.90 1.48
N LEU A 162 -9.84 5.77 2.17
CA LEU A 162 -10.44 6.66 3.16
C LEU A 162 -11.42 7.62 2.46
N ASP A 163 -12.66 7.64 2.92
CA ASP A 163 -13.71 8.52 2.38
C ASP A 163 -13.41 10.00 2.65
N GLU A 164 -12.79 10.29 3.81
CA GLU A 164 -12.44 11.62 4.26
C GLU A 164 -10.96 11.67 4.69
N LEU A 165 -10.33 12.83 4.54
CA LEU A 165 -9.00 13.06 5.10
C LEU A 165 -9.12 13.19 6.63
N PRO A 166 -8.49 12.31 7.42
CA PRO A 166 -8.49 12.43 8.88
C PRO A 166 -7.80 13.73 9.31
N ARG A 167 -8.30 14.37 10.36
CA ARG A 167 -7.70 15.63 10.84
C ARG A 167 -6.37 15.42 11.55
N ARG A 168 -6.28 14.37 12.40
CA ARG A 168 -5.08 14.00 13.16
C ARG A 168 -4.69 12.57 12.80
N VAL A 169 -3.47 12.40 12.31
CA VAL A 169 -2.97 11.11 11.86
C VAL A 169 -1.68 10.74 12.59
N LEU A 170 -1.66 9.58 13.25
CA LEU A 170 -0.43 8.98 13.72
C LEU A 170 0.03 7.94 12.70
N VAL A 171 1.20 8.15 12.10
CA VAL A 171 1.84 7.20 11.19
C VAL A 171 2.92 6.45 11.96
N VAL A 172 2.79 5.13 12.06
CA VAL A 172 3.69 4.27 12.83
C VAL A 172 4.59 3.46 11.91
N GLY A 173 5.88 3.70 11.97
CA GLY A 173 6.88 3.00 11.18
C GLY A 173 8.04 3.88 10.74
N GLY A 174 9.14 3.25 10.33
CA GLY A 174 10.34 3.96 9.87
C GLY A 174 10.78 3.54 8.46
N GLY A 175 9.94 2.84 7.72
CA GLY A 175 10.20 2.47 6.32
C GLY A 175 9.69 3.52 5.34
N TYR A 176 9.98 3.32 4.05
CA TYR A 176 9.57 4.25 2.99
C TYR A 176 8.05 4.45 2.93
N ILE A 177 7.23 3.42 3.22
CA ILE A 177 5.77 3.54 3.25
C ILE A 177 5.32 4.53 4.33
N ALA A 178 5.92 4.48 5.52
CA ALA A 178 5.61 5.40 6.61
C ALA A 178 5.94 6.85 6.23
N VAL A 179 7.15 7.08 5.71
CA VAL A 179 7.60 8.41 5.29
C VAL A 179 6.72 8.99 4.18
N GLU A 180 6.40 8.18 3.17
CA GLU A 180 5.54 8.58 2.06
C GLU A 180 4.12 8.94 2.53
N PHE A 181 3.49 8.11 3.36
CA PHE A 181 2.14 8.40 3.85
C PHE A 181 2.09 9.56 4.85
N ALA A 182 3.10 9.70 5.72
CA ALA A 182 3.20 10.86 6.58
C ALA A 182 3.27 12.17 5.76
N SER A 183 4.08 12.17 4.70
CA SER A 183 4.19 13.31 3.79
C SER A 183 2.89 13.56 3.00
N ILE A 184 2.18 12.51 2.58
CA ILE A 184 0.90 12.62 1.88
C ILE A 184 -0.16 13.23 2.80
N PHE A 185 -0.38 12.67 3.98
CA PHE A 185 -1.39 13.18 4.92
C PHE A 185 -1.11 14.63 5.32
N HIS A 186 0.15 14.91 5.68
CA HIS A 186 0.57 16.26 6.03
C HIS A 186 0.40 17.25 4.87
N GLY A 187 0.87 16.91 3.67
CA GLY A 187 0.75 17.75 2.48
C GLY A 187 -0.68 17.97 2.02
N CYS A 188 -1.60 17.03 2.32
CA CYS A 188 -3.03 17.19 2.09
C CYS A 188 -3.74 18.00 3.21
N GLY A 189 -3.04 18.39 4.29
CA GLY A 189 -3.55 19.25 5.34
C GLY A 189 -3.95 18.56 6.64
N ALA A 190 -3.62 17.28 6.83
CA ALA A 190 -3.80 16.60 8.11
C ALA A 190 -2.68 16.98 9.10
N ASP A 191 -3.03 17.14 10.38
CA ASP A 191 -2.06 17.20 11.47
C ASP A 191 -1.45 15.79 11.65
N THR A 192 -0.18 15.66 11.28
CA THR A 192 0.45 14.35 11.11
C THR A 192 1.69 14.21 11.98
N THR A 193 1.70 13.17 12.81
CA THR A 193 2.86 12.74 13.58
C THR A 193 3.41 11.42 13.02
N LEU A 194 4.70 11.35 12.73
CA LEU A 194 5.41 10.12 12.38
C LEU A 194 6.10 9.56 13.64
N LEU A 195 5.66 8.39 14.07
CA LEU A 195 6.25 7.65 15.20
C LEU A 195 7.18 6.56 14.67
N TYR A 196 8.40 6.52 15.17
CA TYR A 196 9.34 5.45 14.87
C TYR A 196 10.11 5.01 16.12
N ARG A 197 10.10 3.70 16.38
CA ARG A 197 10.78 3.11 17.55
C ARG A 197 12.31 3.20 17.54
N GLY A 198 12.93 3.50 16.41
CA GLY A 198 14.37 3.68 16.27
C GLY A 198 14.77 5.16 16.27
N GLU A 199 16.06 5.41 16.20
CA GLU A 199 16.65 6.75 16.27
C GLU A 199 16.42 7.59 15.03
N LEU A 200 16.31 6.96 13.83
CA LEU A 200 16.11 7.64 12.55
C LEU A 200 15.52 6.67 11.53
N PHE A 201 14.50 7.12 10.79
CA PHE A 201 13.80 6.33 9.78
C PHE A 201 14.70 5.91 8.60
N LEU A 202 14.14 5.11 7.65
CA LEU A 202 14.80 4.63 6.44
C LEU A 202 16.10 3.85 6.72
N ARG A 203 16.07 2.97 7.72
CA ARG A 203 17.20 2.09 8.03
C ARG A 203 17.67 1.33 6.78
N GLY A 204 18.96 1.39 6.49
CA GLY A 204 19.59 0.79 5.31
C GLY A 204 19.81 1.75 4.15
N PHE A 205 19.26 2.97 4.20
CA PHE A 205 19.62 4.05 3.31
C PHE A 205 20.87 4.78 3.80
N ASP A 206 21.50 5.55 2.93
CA ASP A 206 22.64 6.39 3.28
C ASP A 206 22.32 7.36 4.42
N GLY A 207 23.22 7.50 5.39
CA GLY A 207 23.02 8.30 6.60
C GLY A 207 22.74 9.78 6.27
N SER A 208 23.50 10.36 5.35
CA SER A 208 23.36 11.77 4.99
C SER A 208 22.00 12.07 4.34
N LEU A 209 21.47 11.13 3.53
CA LEU A 209 20.13 11.25 2.95
C LEU A 209 19.04 11.19 4.01
N ARG A 210 19.20 10.31 5.01
CA ARG A 210 18.25 10.16 6.11
C ARG A 210 18.19 11.41 6.99
N ASP A 211 19.36 11.97 7.34
CA ASP A 211 19.46 13.19 8.12
C ASP A 211 18.91 14.38 7.35
N HIS A 212 19.28 14.55 6.08
CA HIS A 212 18.75 15.62 5.25
C HIS A 212 17.21 15.54 5.13
N LEU A 213 16.67 14.36 4.86
CA LEU A 213 15.20 14.20 4.75
C LEU A 213 14.50 14.51 6.08
N LYS A 214 15.07 14.10 7.22
CA LYS A 214 14.53 14.44 8.54
C LYS A 214 14.44 15.97 8.70
N ASP A 215 15.52 16.67 8.38
CA ASP A 215 15.58 18.12 8.54
C ASP A 215 14.59 18.83 7.61
N GLU A 216 14.43 18.37 6.37
CA GLU A 216 13.43 18.89 5.43
C GLU A 216 11.99 18.63 5.87
N LEU A 217 11.70 17.45 6.40
CA LEU A 217 10.36 17.14 6.91
C LEU A 217 10.01 18.01 8.15
N ILE A 218 10.98 18.23 9.05
CA ILE A 218 10.79 19.14 10.20
C ILE A 218 10.55 20.58 9.71
N LYS A 219 11.30 21.07 8.73
CA LYS A 219 11.09 22.42 8.14
C LYS A 219 9.70 22.57 7.54
N LYS A 220 9.15 21.49 6.96
CA LYS A 220 7.78 21.45 6.44
C LYS A 220 6.71 21.37 7.54
N GLY A 221 7.08 21.20 8.79
CA GLY A 221 6.18 21.18 9.93
C GLY A 221 5.65 19.79 10.29
N LEU A 222 6.22 18.71 9.72
CA LEU A 222 5.86 17.35 10.10
C LEU A 222 6.42 17.03 11.51
N ASP A 223 5.57 16.55 12.42
CA ASP A 223 6.01 16.09 13.74
C ASP A 223 6.67 14.72 13.63
N LEU A 224 7.97 14.65 13.98
CA LEU A 224 8.77 13.43 13.95
C LEU A 224 9.12 13.00 15.38
N GLN A 225 8.62 11.86 15.83
CA GLN A 225 8.92 11.32 17.14
C GLN A 225 9.67 9.99 17.00
N PHE A 226 10.96 10.04 17.27
CA PHE A 226 11.85 8.89 17.29
C PHE A 226 11.94 8.27 18.69
N ASN A 227 12.43 7.02 18.77
CA ASN A 227 12.45 6.22 19.99
C ASN A 227 11.07 6.16 20.66
N ALA A 228 10.03 6.06 19.86
CA ALA A 228 8.62 6.03 20.28
C ALA A 228 7.89 4.88 19.59
N ASP A 229 7.20 4.06 20.36
CA ASP A 229 6.35 2.99 19.85
C ASP A 229 5.03 2.97 20.64
N ILE A 230 3.97 2.49 19.97
CA ILE A 230 2.64 2.38 20.59
C ILE A 230 2.53 1.00 21.24
N THR A 231 2.10 0.99 22.50
CA THR A 231 1.85 -0.24 23.27
C THR A 231 0.37 -0.60 23.35
N ARG A 232 -0.53 0.38 23.16
CA ARG A 232 -1.97 0.21 23.26
C ARG A 232 -2.71 1.28 22.49
N ILE A 233 -3.86 0.93 21.92
CA ILE A 233 -4.81 1.86 21.28
C ILE A 233 -6.19 1.67 21.95
N ASP A 234 -6.76 2.76 22.43
CA ASP A 234 -8.11 2.77 22.99
C ASP A 234 -9.02 3.68 22.18
N ARG A 235 -10.19 3.17 21.76
CA ARG A 235 -11.19 3.99 21.09
C ARG A 235 -12.08 4.66 22.11
N GLN A 236 -12.16 5.98 22.05
CA GLN A 236 -12.98 6.80 22.94
C GLN A 236 -14.44 6.84 22.48
N ALA A 237 -15.33 7.32 23.37
CA ALA A 237 -16.77 7.38 23.10
C ALA A 237 -17.15 8.29 21.92
N ASP A 238 -16.33 9.32 21.64
CA ASP A 238 -16.49 10.23 20.51
C ASP A 238 -15.87 9.72 19.20
N GLY A 239 -15.26 8.52 19.23
CA GLY A 239 -14.59 7.90 18.09
C GLY A 239 -13.10 8.21 17.99
N THR A 240 -12.57 9.16 18.76
CA THR A 240 -11.14 9.46 18.84
C THR A 240 -10.34 8.24 19.30
N LEU A 241 -9.15 8.07 18.76
CA LEU A 241 -8.21 7.03 19.16
C LEU A 241 -7.18 7.61 20.12
N LEU A 242 -6.97 6.94 21.24
CA LEU A 242 -5.94 7.29 22.22
C LEU A 242 -4.82 6.25 22.15
N ALA A 243 -3.67 6.64 21.64
CA ALA A 243 -2.47 5.81 21.57
C ALA A 243 -1.63 5.99 22.84
N THR A 244 -1.34 4.91 23.56
CA THR A 244 -0.39 4.91 24.68
C THR A 244 0.97 4.48 24.19
N LEU A 245 2.00 5.26 24.49
CA LEU A 245 3.40 5.00 24.12
C LEU A 245 4.13 4.19 25.19
N GLU A 246 5.30 3.63 24.84
CA GLU A 246 6.15 2.87 25.78
C GLU A 246 6.61 3.70 27.00
N ASP A 247 6.78 5.02 26.82
CA ASP A 247 7.17 5.94 27.90
C ASP A 247 5.99 6.43 28.78
N GLY A 248 4.79 5.93 28.52
CA GLY A 248 3.57 6.25 29.25
C GLY A 248 2.84 7.53 28.77
N ARG A 249 3.39 8.26 27.80
CA ARG A 249 2.67 9.37 27.15
C ARG A 249 1.49 8.83 26.35
N THR A 250 0.50 9.69 26.14
CA THR A 250 -0.64 9.40 25.27
C THR A 250 -0.74 10.41 24.16
N LEU A 251 -1.17 9.96 22.98
CA LEU A 251 -1.42 10.78 21.80
C LEU A 251 -2.84 10.50 21.30
N GLU A 252 -3.57 11.58 21.00
CA GLU A 252 -4.89 11.50 20.37
C GLU A 252 -4.78 11.53 18.85
N ALA A 253 -5.57 10.70 18.17
CA ALA A 253 -5.67 10.68 16.72
C ALA A 253 -7.08 10.35 16.24
N ASP A 254 -7.39 10.74 15.01
CA ASP A 254 -8.59 10.31 14.32
C ASP A 254 -8.29 9.08 13.45
N CYS A 255 -7.00 8.88 13.13
CA CYS A 255 -6.50 7.73 12.37
C CYS A 255 -5.11 7.32 12.86
N ILE A 256 -4.91 6.02 13.04
CA ILE A 256 -3.59 5.43 13.32
C ILE A 256 -3.24 4.50 12.17
N PHE A 257 -2.19 4.88 11.42
CA PHE A 257 -1.72 4.17 10.23
C PHE A 257 -0.43 3.41 10.52
N TYR A 258 -0.48 2.07 10.38
CA TYR A 258 0.68 1.21 10.58
C TYR A 258 1.41 0.92 9.26
N ALA A 259 2.71 1.20 9.24
CA ALA A 259 3.63 0.88 8.15
C ALA A 259 4.91 0.19 8.68
N THR A 260 4.73 -0.81 9.56
CA THR A 260 5.80 -1.49 10.29
C THR A 260 6.40 -2.69 9.57
N GLY A 261 6.03 -2.88 8.31
CA GLY A 261 6.57 -3.91 7.42
C GLY A 261 5.50 -4.73 6.73
N ARG A 262 5.98 -5.70 5.95
CA ARG A 262 5.12 -6.62 5.19
C ARG A 262 5.64 -8.06 5.36
N ARG A 263 4.73 -9.01 5.38
CA ARG A 263 5.03 -10.46 5.44
C ARG A 263 4.52 -11.15 4.18
N PRO A 264 5.14 -12.25 3.72
CA PRO A 264 4.59 -13.05 2.64
C PRO A 264 3.15 -13.46 2.92
N MET A 265 2.29 -13.34 1.92
CA MET A 265 0.88 -13.74 2.03
C MET A 265 0.76 -15.21 1.65
N LEU A 266 0.72 -16.08 2.65
CA LEU A 266 0.68 -17.54 2.49
C LEU A 266 -0.61 -18.14 3.06
N ASP A 267 -1.48 -17.34 3.63
CA ASP A 267 -2.72 -17.81 4.25
C ASP A 267 -3.67 -18.39 3.19
N GLY A 268 -4.07 -19.64 3.40
CA GLY A 268 -4.98 -20.34 2.50
C GLY A 268 -4.36 -20.87 1.20
N LEU A 269 -3.01 -20.84 1.11
CA LEU A 269 -2.29 -21.34 -0.07
C LEU A 269 -2.29 -22.87 -0.16
#